data_2f9f7b5810359149d4034d238f0ff277
#
_entry.id   2f9f7b5810359149d4034d238f0ff277
#
_cell.length_a   1.000
_cell.length_b   1.000
_cell.length_c   1.000
_cell.angle_alpha   90.00
_cell.angle_beta   90.00
_cell.angle_gamma   90.00
#
_symmetry.space_group_name_H-M   'P 1'
#
loop_
_entity.id
_entity.type
_entity.pdbx_description
1 polymer ?
#
loop_
_entity_poly.entity_id
_entity_poly.type
_entity_poly.pdbx_seq_one_letter_code
_entity_poly.pdbx_strand_id
1 'polypeptide(L)'
;QNNNVSVRKHSRYNPLFYHTHAFFEIIYVLSGKCENTVAGHLIHMKEGDICIIAPSMYHSLGVFDDTSIVLNILVRKSTFQETFFDVFQKETELSDFFYQNYYFGRLDNVICFSTDGDTELETLLYILFTESIIQKNYSPRIMENLMRAIFCIMFRHEPDKIYLKTSPDEVRQQEAIIRYIQQHYSNISMTDLVEKFHLSESSIRRILRKTVQKSFVDFVREIRLQKACMLLKNTELQINDIALNVGYQSDEYFYRLFRDAYGMT
;
A
#
# COMPACT_ATOMS: atom_id res chain seq x y z
N GLN A 1 18.03 8.23 10.77
CA GLN A 1 16.68 8.60 11.25
C GLN A 1 15.67 7.64 10.67
N ASN A 2 14.89 7.00 11.55
CA ASN A 2 13.96 5.92 11.20
C ASN A 2 12.57 6.48 10.85
N ASN A 3 12.50 7.39 9.86
CA ASN A 3 11.22 7.99 9.46
C ASN A 3 10.41 7.01 8.58
N ASN A 4 9.14 6.87 8.87
CA ASN A 4 8.19 6.04 8.11
C ASN A 4 7.87 6.64 6.74
N VAL A 5 7.90 7.98 6.65
CA VAL A 5 7.74 8.78 5.43
C VAL A 5 8.94 9.71 5.30
N SER A 6 9.49 9.83 4.12
CA SER A 6 10.59 10.76 3.78
C SER A 6 10.32 11.39 2.42
N VAL A 7 10.55 12.69 2.29
CA VAL A 7 10.40 13.40 1.02
C VAL A 7 11.73 14.02 0.63
N ARG A 8 12.09 13.90 -0.64
CA ARG A 8 13.31 14.46 -1.19
C ARG A 8 13.02 15.07 -2.56
N LYS A 9 13.63 16.20 -2.83
CA LYS A 9 13.71 16.73 -4.19
C LYS A 9 14.70 15.87 -4.98
N HIS A 10 14.29 15.40 -6.17
CA HIS A 10 15.18 14.66 -7.06
C HIS A 10 16.28 15.59 -7.61
N SER A 11 17.50 15.08 -7.68
CA SER A 11 18.65 15.83 -8.21
C SER A 11 18.57 15.88 -9.74
N ARG A 12 18.81 17.07 -10.30
CA ARG A 12 18.87 17.27 -11.74
C ARG A 12 20.19 16.77 -12.31
N TYR A 13 20.19 16.39 -13.58
CA TYR A 13 21.37 15.98 -14.35
C TYR A 13 22.16 14.80 -13.76
N ASN A 14 21.53 14.03 -12.87
CA ASN A 14 22.14 12.78 -12.44
C ASN A 14 22.15 11.79 -13.60
N PRO A 15 23.23 11.00 -13.76
CA PRO A 15 23.21 9.86 -14.67
C PRO A 15 22.03 8.93 -14.35
N LEU A 16 21.40 8.41 -15.39
CA LEU A 16 20.34 7.39 -15.21
C LEU A 16 20.95 6.18 -14.52
N PHE A 17 20.50 5.92 -13.31
CA PHE A 17 20.96 4.81 -12.50
C PHE A 17 19.79 3.86 -12.21
N TYR A 18 19.86 2.66 -12.77
CA TYR A 18 18.86 1.62 -12.50
C TYR A 18 19.09 1.01 -11.13
N HIS A 19 18.08 1.08 -10.28
CA HIS A 19 18.15 0.57 -8.91
C HIS A 19 16.81 0.00 -8.44
N THR A 20 16.85 -0.64 -7.29
CA THR A 20 15.66 -1.11 -6.55
C THR A 20 15.74 -0.66 -5.11
N HIS A 21 14.62 -0.68 -4.41
CA HIS A 21 14.55 -0.37 -2.99
C HIS A 21 13.44 -1.16 -2.29
N ALA A 22 13.46 -1.23 -0.95
CA ALA A 22 12.54 -2.01 -0.13
C ALA A 22 11.30 -1.23 0.35
N PHE A 23 11.06 -0.03 -0.18
CA PHE A 23 9.97 0.87 0.18
C PHE A 23 9.13 1.21 -1.05
N PHE A 24 7.95 1.78 -0.85
CA PHE A 24 7.18 2.41 -1.92
C PHE A 24 7.77 3.78 -2.22
N GLU A 25 7.95 4.09 -3.48
CA GLU A 25 8.35 5.42 -3.94
C GLU A 25 7.21 6.05 -4.74
N ILE A 26 6.81 7.25 -4.33
CA ILE A 26 5.82 8.05 -5.03
C ILE A 26 6.57 9.22 -5.64
N ILE A 27 6.63 9.25 -6.97
CA ILE A 27 7.23 10.32 -7.75
C ILE A 27 6.12 11.31 -8.09
N TYR A 28 6.31 12.57 -7.74
CA TYR A 28 5.40 13.67 -8.09
C TYR A 28 6.14 14.76 -8.84
N VAL A 29 5.64 15.16 -10.00
CA VAL A 29 6.18 16.27 -10.77
C VAL A 29 5.51 17.56 -10.32
N LEU A 30 6.18 18.31 -9.44
CA LEU A 30 5.69 19.58 -8.91
C LEU A 30 5.72 20.70 -9.96
N SER A 31 6.73 20.70 -10.83
CA SER A 31 6.78 21.57 -12.01
C SER A 31 7.66 20.96 -13.09
N GLY A 32 7.37 21.28 -14.36
CA GLY A 32 8.15 20.83 -15.50
C GLY A 32 7.89 19.36 -15.88
N LYS A 33 8.95 18.58 -16.05
CA LYS A 33 8.87 17.20 -16.55
C LYS A 33 10.00 16.31 -16.06
N CYS A 34 9.81 14.99 -16.15
CA CYS A 34 10.87 14.01 -15.95
C CYS A 34 10.66 12.76 -16.81
N GLU A 35 11.69 11.95 -16.91
CA GLU A 35 11.68 10.66 -17.56
C GLU A 35 11.87 9.56 -16.51
N ASN A 36 10.93 8.64 -16.44
CA ASN A 36 10.98 7.51 -15.53
C ASN A 36 10.98 6.22 -16.34
N THR A 37 12.00 5.39 -16.20
CA THR A 37 12.01 4.06 -16.83
C THR A 37 11.74 3.02 -15.77
N VAL A 38 10.64 2.28 -15.91
CA VAL A 38 10.21 1.24 -14.97
C VAL A 38 9.97 -0.05 -15.74
N ALA A 39 10.55 -1.15 -15.28
CA ALA A 39 10.44 -2.47 -15.93
C ALA A 39 10.74 -2.44 -17.45
N GLY A 40 11.66 -1.58 -17.89
CA GLY A 40 12.01 -1.41 -19.29
C GLY A 40 11.09 -0.48 -20.11
N HIS A 41 10.03 0.05 -19.51
CA HIS A 41 9.14 1.03 -20.16
C HIS A 41 9.52 2.45 -19.79
N LEU A 42 9.76 3.28 -20.80
CA LEU A 42 10.00 4.72 -20.62
C LEU A 42 8.67 5.45 -20.46
N ILE A 43 8.53 6.19 -19.38
CA ILE A 43 7.36 6.99 -19.02
C ILE A 43 7.78 8.45 -18.99
N HIS A 44 7.17 9.28 -19.85
CA HIS A 44 7.33 10.72 -19.80
C HIS A 44 6.28 11.30 -18.86
N MET A 45 6.75 11.94 -17.80
CA MET A 45 5.90 12.58 -16.80
C MET A 45 5.98 14.09 -16.90
N LYS A 46 4.87 14.76 -16.74
CA LYS A 46 4.72 16.23 -16.74
C LYS A 46 4.19 16.74 -15.40
N GLU A 47 4.15 18.04 -15.23
CA GLU A 47 3.57 18.70 -14.06
C GLU A 47 2.20 18.15 -13.71
N GLY A 48 2.00 17.84 -12.43
CA GLY A 48 0.79 17.19 -11.90
C GLY A 48 0.79 15.67 -12.01
N ASP A 49 1.74 15.03 -12.69
CA ASP A 49 1.78 13.58 -12.78
C ASP A 49 2.33 12.94 -11.51
N ILE A 50 1.71 11.84 -11.11
CA ILE A 50 2.14 10.96 -10.03
C ILE A 50 2.46 9.59 -10.60
N CYS A 51 3.58 9.01 -10.17
CA CYS A 51 3.94 7.63 -10.46
C CYS A 51 4.30 6.91 -9.15
N ILE A 52 3.65 5.79 -8.86
CA ILE A 52 3.90 4.99 -7.66
C ILE A 52 4.64 3.72 -8.06
N ILE A 53 5.84 3.56 -7.51
CA ILE A 53 6.74 2.43 -7.74
C ILE A 53 6.73 1.52 -6.51
N ALA A 54 6.46 0.25 -6.75
CA ALA A 54 6.44 -0.77 -5.71
C ALA A 54 7.85 -1.15 -5.21
N PRO A 55 7.96 -1.69 -3.99
CA PRO A 55 9.22 -2.26 -3.50
C PRO A 55 9.81 -3.29 -4.45
N SER A 56 11.13 -3.30 -4.58
CA SER A 56 11.92 -4.21 -5.43
C SER A 56 11.74 -4.04 -6.95
N MET A 57 11.01 -3.01 -7.39
CA MET A 57 10.87 -2.68 -8.81
C MET A 57 12.14 -2.03 -9.34
N TYR A 58 12.67 -2.54 -10.47
CA TYR A 58 13.78 -1.91 -11.18
C TYR A 58 13.31 -0.66 -11.92
N HIS A 59 13.90 0.47 -11.62
CA HIS A 59 13.55 1.74 -12.25
C HIS A 59 14.73 2.70 -12.28
N SER A 60 14.62 3.75 -13.10
CA SER A 60 15.52 4.89 -13.13
C SER A 60 14.73 6.17 -13.40
N LEU A 61 15.06 7.24 -12.69
CA LEU A 61 14.43 8.55 -12.83
C LEU A 61 15.46 9.57 -13.29
N GLY A 62 15.13 10.36 -14.32
CA GLY A 62 15.97 11.40 -14.87
C GLY A 62 15.25 12.74 -14.99
N VAL A 63 15.92 13.81 -14.57
CA VAL A 63 15.51 15.21 -14.72
C VAL A 63 16.64 15.95 -15.40
N PHE A 64 16.40 16.44 -16.64
CA PHE A 64 17.45 16.95 -17.51
C PHE A 64 17.24 18.41 -17.94
N ASP A 65 16.54 19.20 -17.14
CA ASP A 65 16.34 20.64 -17.36
C ASP A 65 16.45 21.43 -16.04
N ASP A 66 16.59 22.74 -16.14
CA ASP A 66 16.81 23.62 -15.00
C ASP A 66 15.54 24.02 -14.25
N THR A 67 14.38 23.80 -14.83
CA THR A 67 13.09 24.30 -14.33
C THR A 67 12.29 23.23 -13.60
N SER A 68 12.50 21.97 -13.94
CA SER A 68 11.73 20.87 -13.37
C SER A 68 12.02 20.63 -11.89
N ILE A 69 10.95 20.42 -11.13
CA ILE A 69 10.99 20.05 -9.71
C ILE A 69 10.22 18.76 -9.55
N VAL A 70 10.94 17.71 -9.18
CA VAL A 70 10.38 16.39 -8.96
C VAL A 70 10.60 15.98 -7.51
N LEU A 71 9.57 15.51 -6.86
CA LEU A 71 9.59 15.02 -5.47
C LEU A 71 9.54 13.50 -5.44
N ASN A 72 10.44 12.90 -4.68
CA ASN A 72 10.43 11.49 -4.34
C ASN A 72 9.91 11.34 -2.91
N ILE A 73 8.73 10.77 -2.75
CA ILE A 73 8.11 10.48 -1.46
C ILE A 73 8.30 9.01 -1.19
N LEU A 74 9.07 8.70 -0.15
CA LEU A 74 9.45 7.34 0.21
C LEU A 74 8.63 6.89 1.41
N VAL A 75 7.91 5.77 1.28
CA VAL A 75 7.06 5.22 2.33
C VAL A 75 7.43 3.77 2.60
N ARG A 76 7.75 3.46 3.85
CA ARG A 76 8.11 2.10 4.23
C ARG A 76 6.96 1.12 4.01
N LYS A 77 7.27 -0.10 3.61
CA LYS A 77 6.28 -1.17 3.45
C LYS A 77 5.50 -1.46 4.75
N SER A 78 6.16 -1.44 5.92
CA SER A 78 5.52 -1.61 7.23
C SER A 78 4.51 -0.51 7.54
N THR A 79 4.81 0.74 7.16
CA THR A 79 3.93 1.88 7.38
C THR A 79 2.61 1.76 6.60
N PHE A 80 2.63 1.16 5.42
CA PHE A 80 1.40 0.88 4.67
C PHE A 80 0.46 -0.01 5.47
N GLN A 81 0.98 -1.06 6.10
CA GLN A 81 0.17 -1.97 6.90
C GLN A 81 -0.35 -1.32 8.19
N GLU A 82 0.51 -0.61 8.91
CA GLU A 82 0.20 -0.09 10.24
C GLU A 82 -0.65 1.18 10.19
N THR A 83 -0.49 2.00 9.16
CA THR A 83 -1.03 3.36 9.12
C THR A 83 -2.11 3.55 8.06
N PHE A 84 -2.01 2.87 6.92
CA PHE A 84 -2.85 3.17 5.75
C PHE A 84 -3.79 2.04 5.33
N PHE A 85 -3.70 0.86 5.96
CA PHE A 85 -4.46 -0.32 5.55
C PHE A 85 -5.97 -0.12 5.56
N ASP A 86 -6.49 0.70 6.47
CA ASP A 86 -7.91 1.03 6.56
C ASP A 86 -8.41 1.95 5.42
N VAL A 87 -7.51 2.71 4.81
CA VAL A 87 -7.83 3.57 3.65
C VAL A 87 -8.06 2.72 2.40
N PHE A 88 -7.42 1.55 2.28
CA PHE A 88 -7.46 0.67 1.11
C PHE A 88 -8.66 -0.30 1.08
N GLN A 89 -9.74 -0.03 1.82
CA GLN A 89 -10.88 -0.97 1.92
C GLN A 89 -11.83 -0.96 0.72
N LYS A 90 -11.72 0.01 -0.18
CA LYS A 90 -12.52 0.06 -1.41
C LYS A 90 -11.88 -0.78 -2.51
N GLU A 91 -12.70 -1.42 -3.34
CA GLU A 91 -12.26 -2.11 -4.56
C GLU A 91 -11.94 -1.09 -5.65
N THR A 92 -10.73 -0.55 -5.66
CA THR A 92 -10.22 0.39 -6.65
C THR A 92 -8.94 -0.15 -7.28
N GLU A 93 -8.59 0.33 -8.47
CA GLU A 93 -7.34 -0.06 -9.13
C GLU A 93 -6.11 0.30 -8.30
N LEU A 94 -6.19 1.42 -7.59
CA LEU A 94 -5.12 1.87 -6.72
C LEU A 94 -5.00 0.97 -5.47
N SER A 95 -6.13 0.59 -4.86
CA SER A 95 -6.11 -0.38 -3.76
C SER A 95 -5.57 -1.73 -4.19
N ASP A 96 -5.95 -2.20 -5.39
CA ASP A 96 -5.44 -3.42 -6.00
C ASP A 96 -3.92 -3.39 -6.14
N PHE A 97 -3.39 -2.29 -6.66
CA PHE A 97 -1.95 -2.09 -6.80
C PHE A 97 -1.22 -2.25 -5.45
N PHE A 98 -1.72 -1.62 -4.38
CA PHE A 98 -1.09 -1.74 -3.07
C PHE A 98 -1.21 -3.14 -2.49
N TYR A 99 -2.37 -3.80 -2.61
CA TYR A 99 -2.55 -5.19 -2.17
C TYR A 99 -1.61 -6.14 -2.92
N GLN A 100 -1.51 -6.02 -4.24
CA GLN A 100 -0.64 -6.84 -5.06
C GLN A 100 0.81 -6.73 -4.62
N ASN A 101 1.30 -5.53 -4.46
CA ASN A 101 2.69 -5.29 -4.12
C ASN A 101 3.01 -5.58 -2.64
N TYR A 102 2.03 -5.44 -1.75
CA TYR A 102 2.21 -5.79 -0.36
C TYR A 102 2.30 -7.31 -0.14
N TYR A 103 1.34 -8.06 -0.68
CA TYR A 103 1.23 -9.50 -0.43
C TYR A 103 2.00 -10.35 -1.42
N PHE A 104 2.13 -9.93 -2.67
CA PHE A 104 2.65 -10.76 -3.75
C PHE A 104 4.08 -10.38 -4.16
N GLY A 105 4.59 -9.23 -3.73
CA GLY A 105 5.96 -8.80 -4.03
C GLY A 105 6.23 -8.70 -5.55
N ARG A 106 5.27 -8.27 -6.33
CA ARG A 106 5.36 -8.25 -7.79
C ARG A 106 6.31 -7.18 -8.29
N LEU A 107 7.11 -7.56 -9.28
CA LEU A 107 8.16 -6.72 -9.85
C LEU A 107 7.71 -5.92 -11.10
N ASP A 108 6.47 -6.03 -11.53
CA ASP A 108 5.99 -5.52 -12.82
C ASP A 108 4.82 -4.52 -12.72
N ASN A 109 4.47 -4.08 -11.52
CA ASN A 109 3.39 -3.14 -11.32
C ASN A 109 3.91 -1.74 -10.97
N VAL A 110 3.51 -0.79 -11.81
CA VAL A 110 3.63 0.65 -11.58
C VAL A 110 2.27 1.27 -11.83
N ILE A 111 1.91 2.27 -11.05
CA ILE A 111 0.73 3.11 -11.31
C ILE A 111 1.20 4.53 -11.55
N CYS A 112 0.79 5.08 -12.69
CA CYS A 112 1.01 6.49 -13.03
C CYS A 112 -0.33 7.10 -13.44
N PHE A 113 -0.61 8.29 -12.92
CA PHE A 113 -1.82 9.07 -13.22
C PHE A 113 -1.53 10.56 -13.10
N SER A 114 -2.41 11.40 -13.68
CA SER A 114 -2.35 12.85 -13.54
C SER A 114 -3.28 13.35 -12.45
N THR A 115 -2.86 14.35 -11.68
CA THR A 115 -3.73 15.06 -10.74
C THR A 115 -4.69 16.00 -11.48
N ASP A 116 -4.46 16.28 -12.76
CA ASP A 116 -5.25 17.18 -13.61
C ASP A 116 -5.59 18.54 -12.95
N GLY A 117 -4.67 19.07 -12.09
CA GLY A 117 -4.84 20.33 -11.37
C GLY A 117 -5.71 20.21 -10.10
N ASP A 118 -5.76 19.04 -9.47
CA ASP A 118 -6.38 18.84 -8.16
C ASP A 118 -5.65 19.68 -7.10
N THR A 119 -6.18 20.86 -6.82
CA THR A 119 -5.57 21.82 -5.89
C THR A 119 -5.54 21.35 -4.44
N GLU A 120 -6.45 20.44 -4.04
CA GLU A 120 -6.42 19.85 -2.69
C GLU A 120 -5.21 18.92 -2.56
N LEU A 121 -5.00 18.05 -3.54
CA LEU A 121 -3.88 17.11 -3.57
C LEU A 121 -2.53 17.85 -3.69
N GLU A 122 -2.45 18.82 -4.59
CA GLU A 122 -1.24 19.66 -4.74
C GLU A 122 -0.89 20.40 -3.44
N THR A 123 -1.89 20.97 -2.77
CA THR A 123 -1.69 21.66 -1.49
C THR A 123 -1.13 20.72 -0.42
N LEU A 124 -1.69 19.52 -0.28
CA LEU A 124 -1.20 18.55 0.69
C LEU A 124 0.23 18.06 0.36
N LEU A 125 0.54 17.85 -0.91
CA LEU A 125 1.89 17.47 -1.35
C LEU A 125 2.90 18.59 -1.06
N TYR A 126 2.51 19.84 -1.26
CA TYR A 126 3.34 21.00 -0.93
C TYR A 126 3.59 21.12 0.58
N ILE A 127 2.55 20.95 1.41
CA ILE A 127 2.67 20.95 2.87
C ILE A 127 3.58 19.80 3.33
N LEU A 128 3.41 18.61 2.76
CA LEU A 128 4.23 17.44 3.05
C LEU A 128 5.71 17.69 2.76
N PHE A 129 6.00 18.30 1.61
CA PHE A 129 7.37 18.67 1.23
C PHE A 129 7.94 19.71 2.20
N THR A 130 7.17 20.75 2.52
CA THR A 130 7.58 21.78 3.45
C THR A 130 7.88 21.21 4.84
N GLU A 131 7.02 20.33 5.36
CA GLU A 131 7.21 19.66 6.64
C GLU A 131 8.47 18.79 6.65
N SER A 132 8.79 18.15 5.53
CA SER A 132 10.01 17.36 5.39
C SER A 132 11.31 18.17 5.51
N ILE A 133 11.26 19.46 5.17
CA ILE A 133 12.39 20.40 5.28
C ILE A 133 12.48 20.96 6.69
N ILE A 134 11.36 21.36 7.27
CA ILE A 134 11.29 22.04 8.56
C ILE A 134 11.79 21.14 9.71
N GLN A 135 11.45 19.86 9.70
CA GLN A 135 11.90 18.82 10.65
C GLN A 135 11.81 19.23 12.13
N LYS A 136 10.67 19.77 12.55
CA LYS A 136 10.38 20.13 13.95
C LYS A 136 9.86 18.93 14.75
N ASN A 137 9.64 19.17 16.05
CA ASN A 137 8.93 18.20 16.89
C ASN A 137 7.58 17.85 16.27
N TYR A 138 7.24 16.55 16.24
CA TYR A 138 6.05 15.99 15.61
C TYR A 138 6.05 15.95 14.07
N SER A 139 7.07 16.46 13.35
CA SER A 139 7.14 16.37 11.88
C SER A 139 6.90 14.94 11.33
N PRO A 140 7.49 13.87 11.88
CA PRO A 140 7.20 12.52 11.40
C PRO A 140 5.71 12.14 11.48
N ARG A 141 5.05 12.54 12.58
CA ARG A 141 3.60 12.30 12.81
C ARG A 141 2.73 13.10 11.83
N ILE A 142 3.10 14.38 11.62
CA ILE A 142 2.42 15.25 10.67
C ILE A 142 2.54 14.68 9.25
N MET A 143 3.72 14.25 8.85
CA MET A 143 3.97 13.65 7.53
C MET A 143 3.17 12.34 7.32
N GLU A 144 3.05 11.49 8.32
CA GLU A 144 2.20 10.28 8.26
C GLU A 144 0.72 10.64 8.07
N ASN A 145 0.20 11.62 8.82
CA ASN A 145 -1.18 12.07 8.69
C ASN A 145 -1.46 12.75 7.35
N LEU A 146 -0.51 13.54 6.84
CA LEU A 146 -0.59 14.14 5.50
C LEU A 146 -0.63 13.05 4.42
N MET A 147 0.24 12.03 4.51
CA MET A 147 0.20 10.90 3.57
C MET A 147 -1.13 10.16 3.61
N ARG A 148 -1.72 10.00 4.80
CA ARG A 148 -3.07 9.41 4.94
C ARG A 148 -4.13 10.24 4.21
N ALA A 149 -4.12 11.57 4.41
CA ALA A 149 -5.02 12.48 3.72
C ALA A 149 -4.81 12.46 2.20
N ILE A 150 -3.55 12.46 1.73
CA ILE A 150 -3.19 12.32 0.31
C ILE A 150 -3.79 11.04 -0.28
N PHE A 151 -3.61 9.89 0.36
CA PHE A 151 -4.23 8.65 -0.11
C PHE A 151 -5.75 8.72 -0.13
N CYS A 152 -6.39 9.30 0.90
CA CYS A 152 -7.84 9.47 0.92
C CYS A 152 -8.34 10.30 -0.27
N ILE A 153 -7.64 11.37 -0.63
CA ILE A 153 -7.98 12.20 -1.80
C ILE A 153 -7.74 11.43 -3.09
N MET A 154 -6.60 10.76 -3.23
CA MET A 154 -6.32 9.92 -4.40
C MET A 154 -7.41 8.86 -4.62
N PHE A 155 -7.92 8.23 -3.55
CA PHE A 155 -9.02 7.27 -3.63
C PHE A 155 -10.39 7.90 -3.85
N ARG A 156 -10.58 9.17 -3.45
CA ARG A 156 -11.84 9.92 -3.70
C ARG A 156 -12.01 10.25 -5.17
N HIS A 157 -10.94 10.70 -5.80
CA HIS A 157 -10.96 11.20 -7.17
C HIS A 157 -10.72 10.12 -8.22
N GLU A 158 -10.51 8.88 -7.79
CA GLU A 158 -10.19 7.70 -8.60
C GLU A 158 -9.76 8.07 -10.02
N PRO A 159 -8.45 8.15 -10.28
CA PRO A 159 -7.96 8.80 -11.49
C PRO A 159 -8.48 8.07 -12.74
N ASP A 160 -9.25 8.74 -13.57
CA ASP A 160 -9.76 8.25 -14.86
C ASP A 160 -8.63 7.86 -15.84
N LYS A 161 -7.38 8.17 -15.51
CA LYS A 161 -6.21 8.02 -16.38
C LYS A 161 -5.07 7.26 -15.67
N ILE A 162 -5.25 5.98 -15.45
CA ILE A 162 -4.17 5.08 -15.06
C ILE A 162 -3.47 4.56 -16.32
N TYR A 163 -2.18 4.88 -16.49
CA TYR A 163 -1.46 4.63 -17.74
C TYR A 163 -0.95 3.20 -17.92
N LEU A 164 -0.78 2.42 -16.85
CA LEU A 164 -0.16 1.11 -16.97
C LEU A 164 -0.79 0.07 -16.05
N LYS A 165 -1.22 -1.01 -16.67
CA LYS A 165 -1.61 -2.22 -15.99
C LYS A 165 -1.26 -3.44 -16.81
N THR A 166 -0.35 -4.26 -16.32
CA THR A 166 -0.11 -5.60 -16.84
C THR A 166 -0.28 -6.60 -15.72
N SER A 167 -1.41 -7.27 -15.65
CA SER A 167 -1.51 -8.48 -14.83
C SER A 167 -2.21 -9.60 -15.63
N PRO A 168 -1.59 -10.78 -15.74
CA PRO A 168 -2.22 -11.95 -16.33
C PRO A 168 -3.49 -12.35 -15.57
N ASP A 169 -4.47 -12.98 -16.25
CA ASP A 169 -5.75 -13.35 -15.63
C ASP A 169 -5.63 -14.29 -14.41
N GLU A 170 -4.63 -15.17 -14.40
CA GLU A 170 -4.32 -16.02 -13.23
C GLU A 170 -4.04 -15.24 -11.96
N VAL A 171 -3.53 -14.05 -12.13
CA VAL A 171 -3.15 -13.16 -11.04
C VAL A 171 -4.35 -12.44 -10.48
N ARG A 172 -5.23 -11.95 -11.34
CA ARG A 172 -6.50 -11.33 -10.91
C ARG A 172 -7.30 -12.28 -10.03
N GLN A 173 -7.32 -13.60 -10.38
CA GLN A 173 -8.00 -14.61 -9.57
C GLN A 173 -7.33 -14.82 -8.20
N GLN A 174 -6.00 -14.87 -8.14
CA GLN A 174 -5.27 -14.99 -6.88
C GLN A 174 -5.53 -13.79 -5.96
N GLU A 175 -5.52 -12.60 -6.52
CA GLU A 175 -5.81 -11.34 -5.84
C GLU A 175 -7.24 -11.30 -5.32
N ALA A 176 -8.20 -11.68 -6.14
CA ALA A 176 -9.60 -11.74 -5.76
C ALA A 176 -9.82 -12.68 -4.56
N ILE A 177 -9.12 -13.83 -4.51
CA ILE A 177 -9.17 -14.74 -3.36
C ILE A 177 -8.63 -14.06 -2.09
N ILE A 178 -7.44 -13.43 -2.17
CA ILE A 178 -6.84 -12.75 -1.03
C ILE A 178 -7.74 -11.63 -0.52
N ARG A 179 -8.25 -10.80 -1.42
CA ARG A 179 -9.16 -9.71 -1.09
C ARG A 179 -10.43 -10.23 -0.41
N TYR A 180 -11.04 -11.26 -0.95
CA TYR A 180 -12.24 -11.87 -0.38
C TYR A 180 -12.00 -12.36 1.05
N ILE A 181 -10.85 -13.03 1.31
CA ILE A 181 -10.44 -13.43 2.66
C ILE A 181 -10.34 -12.21 3.58
N GLN A 182 -9.73 -11.13 3.11
CA GLN A 182 -9.53 -9.91 3.92
C GLN A 182 -10.82 -9.14 4.21
N GLN A 183 -11.79 -9.21 3.32
CA GLN A 183 -13.10 -8.58 3.53
C GLN A 183 -14.01 -9.40 4.46
N HIS A 184 -13.85 -10.73 4.46
CA HIS A 184 -14.73 -11.65 5.20
C HIS A 184 -14.03 -12.38 6.35
N TYR A 185 -12.87 -11.91 6.79
CA TYR A 185 -11.96 -12.57 7.73
C TYR A 185 -12.65 -13.04 9.04
N SER A 186 -13.69 -12.33 9.50
CA SER A 186 -14.35 -12.63 10.79
C SER A 186 -15.11 -13.96 10.77
N ASN A 187 -15.65 -14.39 9.62
CA ASN A 187 -16.49 -15.58 9.51
C ASN A 187 -16.20 -16.46 8.29
N ILE A 188 -15.10 -16.21 7.59
CA ILE A 188 -14.77 -16.95 6.37
C ILE A 188 -14.36 -18.40 6.65
N SER A 189 -14.82 -19.29 5.79
CA SER A 189 -14.43 -20.69 5.72
C SER A 189 -13.76 -21.05 4.40
N MET A 190 -13.09 -22.20 4.33
CA MET A 190 -12.55 -22.72 3.08
C MET A 190 -13.66 -23.06 2.08
N THR A 191 -14.82 -23.51 2.58
CA THR A 191 -15.98 -23.82 1.75
C THR A 191 -16.49 -22.59 1.01
N ASP A 192 -16.56 -21.43 1.69
CA ASP A 192 -16.98 -20.17 1.07
C ASP A 192 -16.07 -19.79 -0.12
N LEU A 193 -14.77 -20.04 0.01
CA LEU A 193 -13.81 -19.80 -1.08
C LEU A 193 -14.02 -20.77 -2.25
N VAL A 194 -14.25 -22.05 -1.97
CA VAL A 194 -14.51 -23.06 -3.00
C VAL A 194 -15.77 -22.69 -3.78
N GLU A 195 -16.84 -22.32 -3.09
CA GLU A 195 -18.10 -21.92 -3.72
C GLU A 195 -18.00 -20.62 -4.51
N LYS A 196 -17.35 -19.61 -3.92
CA LYS A 196 -17.21 -18.27 -4.53
C LYS A 196 -16.35 -18.28 -5.79
N PHE A 197 -15.24 -19.00 -5.78
CA PHE A 197 -14.24 -18.96 -6.86
C PHE A 197 -14.28 -20.17 -7.79
N HIS A 198 -15.16 -21.14 -7.51
CA HIS A 198 -15.28 -22.39 -8.29
C HIS A 198 -13.95 -23.13 -8.45
N LEU A 199 -13.12 -23.11 -7.40
CA LEU A 199 -11.84 -23.78 -7.34
C LEU A 199 -11.87 -24.92 -6.32
N SER A 200 -11.05 -25.95 -6.55
CA SER A 200 -10.86 -26.98 -5.53
C SER A 200 -10.10 -26.42 -4.32
N GLU A 201 -10.36 -26.98 -3.14
CA GLU A 201 -9.65 -26.62 -1.92
C GLU A 201 -8.13 -26.72 -2.07
N SER A 202 -7.65 -27.77 -2.77
CA SER A 202 -6.22 -27.95 -3.07
C SER A 202 -5.64 -26.82 -3.91
N SER A 203 -6.41 -26.32 -4.89
CA SER A 203 -6.00 -25.18 -5.72
C SER A 203 -5.90 -23.90 -4.90
N ILE A 204 -6.89 -23.62 -4.02
CA ILE A 204 -6.87 -22.47 -3.12
C ILE A 204 -5.68 -22.55 -2.15
N ARG A 205 -5.43 -23.71 -1.54
CA ARG A 205 -4.27 -23.92 -0.65
C ARG A 205 -2.95 -23.69 -1.37
N ARG A 206 -2.83 -24.15 -2.63
CA ARG A 206 -1.64 -23.92 -3.46
C ARG A 206 -1.45 -22.43 -3.78
N ILE A 207 -2.54 -21.73 -4.12
CA ILE A 207 -2.53 -20.29 -4.35
C ILE A 207 -2.04 -19.57 -3.09
N LEU A 208 -2.62 -19.81 -1.93
CA LEU A 208 -2.23 -19.17 -0.67
C LEU A 208 -0.76 -19.42 -0.32
N ARG A 209 -0.28 -20.68 -0.45
CA ARG A 209 1.13 -21.00 -0.21
C ARG A 209 2.07 -20.27 -1.17
N LYS A 210 1.71 -20.19 -2.47
CA LYS A 210 2.52 -19.51 -3.49
C LYS A 210 2.53 -17.99 -3.26
N THR A 211 1.41 -17.41 -2.84
CA THR A 211 1.15 -15.99 -2.83
C THR A 211 1.51 -15.32 -1.51
N VAL A 212 0.96 -15.82 -0.41
CA VAL A 212 1.17 -15.25 0.93
C VAL A 212 2.10 -16.10 1.79
N GLN A 213 2.59 -17.23 1.27
CA GLN A 213 3.49 -18.17 1.95
C GLN A 213 2.94 -18.73 3.28
N LYS A 214 1.60 -18.76 3.41
CA LYS A 214 0.90 -19.19 4.63
C LYS A 214 -0.20 -20.19 4.30
N SER A 215 -0.60 -20.96 5.32
CA SER A 215 -1.85 -21.72 5.24
C SER A 215 -3.05 -20.77 5.31
N PHE A 216 -4.23 -21.25 4.89
CA PHE A 216 -5.49 -20.49 5.04
C PHE A 216 -5.73 -20.08 6.50
N VAL A 217 -5.56 -21.01 7.43
CA VAL A 217 -5.79 -20.78 8.87
C VAL A 217 -4.80 -19.72 9.41
N ASP A 218 -3.52 -19.82 9.05
CA ASP A 218 -2.50 -18.88 9.50
C ASP A 218 -2.72 -17.48 8.90
N PHE A 219 -3.14 -17.41 7.65
CA PHE A 219 -3.40 -16.15 7.00
C PHE A 219 -4.62 -15.43 7.60
N VAL A 220 -5.74 -16.16 7.80
CA VAL A 220 -6.93 -15.60 8.47
C VAL A 220 -6.61 -15.18 9.91
N ARG A 221 -5.85 -16.01 10.65
CA ARG A 221 -5.42 -15.68 12.02
C ARG A 221 -4.63 -14.38 12.07
N GLU A 222 -3.69 -14.20 11.15
CA GLU A 222 -2.89 -12.97 11.08
C GLU A 222 -3.75 -11.74 10.82
N ILE A 223 -4.68 -11.81 9.86
CA ILE A 223 -5.60 -10.70 9.57
C ILE A 223 -6.44 -10.36 10.81
N ARG A 224 -7.00 -11.36 11.48
CA ARG A 224 -7.80 -11.18 12.70
C ARG A 224 -7.01 -10.49 13.80
N LEU A 225 -5.78 -10.93 14.05
CA LEU A 225 -4.92 -10.33 15.07
C LEU A 225 -4.52 -8.90 14.72
N GLN A 226 -4.23 -8.61 13.45
CA GLN A 226 -3.95 -7.25 12.98
C GLN A 226 -5.17 -6.32 13.17
N LYS A 227 -6.36 -6.79 12.82
CA LYS A 227 -7.61 -6.04 13.03
C LYS A 227 -7.89 -5.84 14.53
N ALA A 228 -7.62 -6.83 15.37
CA ALA A 228 -7.73 -6.69 16.82
C ALA A 228 -6.80 -5.60 17.36
N CYS A 229 -5.53 -5.54 16.91
CA CYS A 229 -4.60 -4.47 17.26
C CYS A 229 -5.12 -3.09 16.88
N MET A 230 -5.76 -2.96 15.69
CA MET A 230 -6.35 -1.69 15.26
C MET A 230 -7.52 -1.27 16.17
N LEU A 231 -8.40 -2.20 16.52
CA LEU A 231 -9.52 -1.94 17.42
C LEU A 231 -9.05 -1.55 18.83
N LEU A 232 -8.06 -2.26 19.36
CA LEU A 232 -7.44 -1.95 20.66
C LEU A 232 -6.81 -0.54 20.71
N LYS A 233 -6.23 -0.09 19.60
CA LYS A 233 -5.58 1.23 19.53
C LYS A 233 -6.57 2.39 19.33
N ASN A 234 -7.67 2.14 18.65
CA ASN A 234 -8.53 3.20 18.10
C ASN A 234 -9.94 3.22 18.71
N THR A 235 -10.28 2.31 19.62
CA THR A 235 -11.62 2.22 20.23
C THR A 235 -11.54 1.93 21.73
N GLU A 236 -12.63 2.19 22.45
CA GLU A 236 -12.83 1.86 23.87
C GLU A 236 -13.56 0.51 24.05
N LEU A 237 -13.60 -0.34 23.02
CA LEU A 237 -14.27 -1.62 23.07
C LEU A 237 -13.61 -2.55 24.11
N GLN A 238 -14.42 -3.33 24.81
CA GLN A 238 -13.94 -4.38 25.69
C GLN A 238 -13.21 -5.45 24.87
N ILE A 239 -12.21 -6.11 25.46
CA ILE A 239 -11.41 -7.10 24.74
C ILE A 239 -12.25 -8.27 24.23
N ASN A 240 -13.29 -8.66 25.00
CA ASN A 240 -14.20 -9.72 24.59
C ASN A 240 -15.01 -9.32 23.34
N ASP A 241 -15.45 -8.06 23.26
CA ASP A 241 -16.14 -7.53 22.08
C ASP A 241 -15.21 -7.48 20.88
N ILE A 242 -13.94 -7.11 21.10
CA ILE A 242 -12.92 -7.11 20.05
C ILE A 242 -12.70 -8.54 19.55
N ALA A 243 -12.55 -9.52 20.43
CA ALA A 243 -12.38 -10.93 20.06
C ALA A 243 -13.55 -11.42 19.19
N LEU A 244 -14.79 -11.13 19.58
CA LEU A 244 -15.99 -11.48 18.82
C LEU A 244 -16.02 -10.76 17.46
N ASN A 245 -15.74 -9.46 17.42
CA ASN A 245 -15.73 -8.66 16.19
C ASN A 245 -14.73 -9.17 15.16
N VAL A 246 -13.58 -9.66 15.61
CA VAL A 246 -12.57 -10.21 14.69
C VAL A 246 -12.77 -11.70 14.40
N GLY A 247 -13.84 -12.34 14.94
CA GLY A 247 -14.28 -13.68 14.57
C GLY A 247 -13.77 -14.79 15.48
N TYR A 248 -13.43 -14.51 16.75
CA TYR A 248 -13.16 -15.51 17.78
C TYR A 248 -14.37 -15.67 18.69
N GLN A 249 -14.82 -16.91 18.88
CA GLN A 249 -15.94 -17.24 19.78
C GLN A 249 -15.49 -17.44 21.25
N SER A 250 -14.19 -17.63 21.48
CA SER A 250 -13.59 -17.79 22.80
C SER A 250 -12.53 -16.70 23.00
N ASP A 251 -12.75 -15.90 24.04
CA ASP A 251 -11.82 -14.88 24.51
C ASP A 251 -10.51 -15.49 25.03
N GLU A 252 -10.59 -16.63 25.75
CA GLU A 252 -9.41 -17.35 26.25
C GLU A 252 -8.49 -17.80 25.09
N TYR A 253 -9.10 -18.31 24.01
CA TYR A 253 -8.37 -18.70 22.82
C TYR A 253 -7.74 -17.49 22.12
N PHE A 254 -8.50 -16.39 22.01
CA PHE A 254 -7.99 -15.13 21.48
C PHE A 254 -6.82 -14.60 22.31
N TYR A 255 -6.93 -14.52 23.64
CA TYR A 255 -5.85 -14.07 24.52
C TYR A 255 -4.56 -14.88 24.33
N ARG A 256 -4.67 -16.20 24.25
CA ARG A 256 -3.50 -17.05 24.00
C ARG A 256 -2.84 -16.71 22.67
N LEU A 257 -3.60 -16.64 21.59
CA LEU A 257 -3.07 -16.32 20.25
C LEU A 257 -2.46 -14.93 20.20
N PHE A 258 -3.09 -13.95 20.84
CA PHE A 258 -2.62 -12.57 20.85
C PHE A 258 -1.29 -12.46 21.63
N ARG A 259 -1.21 -13.08 22.79
CA ARG A 259 0.03 -13.15 23.58
C ARG A 259 1.16 -13.86 22.83
N ASP A 260 0.85 -14.98 22.18
CA ASP A 260 1.86 -15.74 21.42
C ASP A 260 2.39 -14.92 20.22
N ALA A 261 1.56 -14.08 19.62
CA ALA A 261 1.93 -13.25 18.48
C ALA A 261 2.69 -11.97 18.86
N TYR A 262 2.32 -11.33 19.98
CA TYR A 262 2.83 -9.99 20.32
C TYR A 262 3.58 -9.93 21.66
N GLY A 263 3.66 -11.01 22.43
CA GLY A 263 4.35 -11.06 23.72
C GLY A 263 3.70 -10.21 24.82
N MET A 264 2.44 -9.76 24.62
CA MET A 264 1.69 -8.88 25.53
C MET A 264 0.41 -9.55 26.01
N THR A 265 0.03 -9.25 27.24
CA THR A 265 -1.25 -9.65 27.86
C THR A 265 -2.21 -8.48 27.88
#